data_13f58cbf44614abcf7174ccdc8e03c48
#
_entry.id   13f58cbf44614abcf7174ccdc8e03c48
#
_cell.length_a   1.000
_cell.length_b   1.000
_cell.length_c   1.000
_cell.angle_alpha   90.00
_cell.angle_beta   90.00
_cell.angle_gamma   90.00
#
_symmetry.space_group_name_H-M   'P 1'
#
loop_
_entity.id
_entity.type
_entity.pdbx_description
1 polymer ?
#
loop_
_entity_poly.entity_id
_entity_poly.type
_entity_poly.pdbx_seq_one_letter_code
_entity_poly.pdbx_strand_id
1 'polypeptide(L)'
;MVILIYVAANVFGKPKTNTDFLPYNGDGFKLNIPSKWNPSKEVEYPGQVLRYEDNFDSTSNVAVMVTPTDKKSIADYGSPEEFLSKVDYLLGKQAYFGNTDSEGGFDSGAVAAANILESSASKSGGKDYYYLSVLTRTADGDEGGKHQLIIASVDNGKLYICKAQAGDKRWFKGARRFVESAASSFSLA
;
A
#
# COMPACT_ATOMS: atom_id res chain seq x y z
N MET A 1 -34.69 47.35 -24.65
CA MET A 1 -33.63 46.48 -25.25
C MET A 1 -33.28 45.43 -24.21
N VAL A 2 -33.89 44.25 -24.34
CA VAL A 2 -33.70 43.14 -23.37
C VAL A 2 -32.55 42.28 -23.93
N ILE A 3 -31.44 42.20 -23.25
CA ILE A 3 -30.31 41.33 -23.61
C ILE A 3 -30.63 39.95 -23.05
N LEU A 4 -31.03 39.01 -23.92
CA LEU A 4 -31.12 37.60 -23.60
C LEU A 4 -29.70 37.08 -23.52
N ILE A 5 -29.24 36.80 -22.31
CA ILE A 5 -28.01 36.04 -22.11
C ILE A 5 -28.38 34.54 -22.29
N TYR A 6 -28.05 33.99 -23.44
CA TYR A 6 -28.05 32.54 -23.66
C TYR A 6 -26.96 31.95 -22.80
N VAL A 7 -27.33 31.38 -21.68
CA VAL A 7 -26.49 30.45 -20.95
C VAL A 7 -26.48 29.17 -21.77
N ALA A 8 -25.43 28.96 -22.55
CA ALA A 8 -25.20 27.68 -23.19
C ALA A 8 -25.10 26.63 -22.08
N ALA A 9 -26.14 25.84 -21.90
CA ALA A 9 -26.07 24.65 -21.08
C ALA A 9 -24.97 23.75 -21.67
N ASN A 10 -23.86 23.66 -20.98
CA ASN A 10 -22.82 22.70 -21.32
C ASN A 10 -23.40 21.30 -21.23
N VAL A 11 -23.80 20.77 -22.38
CA VAL A 11 -24.10 19.33 -22.57
C VAL A 11 -22.78 18.57 -22.66
N PHE A 12 -21.90 18.82 -21.72
CA PHE A 12 -20.80 17.87 -21.45
C PHE A 12 -21.40 16.82 -20.52
N GLY A 13 -21.36 15.58 -20.99
CA GLY A 13 -21.89 14.45 -20.27
C GLY A 13 -21.43 14.48 -18.81
N LYS A 14 -22.28 14.00 -17.91
CA LYS A 14 -21.96 13.83 -16.50
C LYS A 14 -20.50 13.40 -16.36
N PRO A 15 -19.70 14.04 -15.49
CA PRO A 15 -18.32 13.61 -15.26
C PRO A 15 -18.36 12.11 -15.04
N LYS A 16 -17.59 11.35 -15.84
CA LYS A 16 -17.50 9.90 -15.67
C LYS A 16 -17.08 9.68 -14.23
N THR A 17 -18.00 9.25 -13.38
CA THR A 17 -17.68 8.81 -12.03
C THR A 17 -16.62 7.75 -12.20
N ASN A 18 -15.47 7.91 -11.53
CA ASN A 18 -14.41 6.92 -11.57
C ASN A 18 -14.91 5.66 -10.87
N THR A 19 -15.54 4.76 -11.63
CA THR A 19 -16.16 3.53 -11.13
C THR A 19 -15.11 2.46 -10.79
N ASP A 20 -13.83 2.71 -11.08
CA ASP A 20 -12.74 1.77 -10.83
C ASP A 20 -12.32 1.73 -9.36
N PHE A 21 -12.70 2.75 -8.58
CA PHE A 21 -12.35 2.88 -7.17
C PHE A 21 -13.54 3.31 -6.33
N LEU A 22 -13.61 2.78 -5.10
CA LEU A 22 -14.59 3.15 -4.10
C LEU A 22 -13.88 3.78 -2.90
N PRO A 23 -14.35 4.95 -2.42
CA PRO A 23 -13.79 5.57 -1.23
C PRO A 23 -14.12 4.72 0.00
N TYR A 24 -13.12 4.51 0.85
CA TYR A 24 -13.25 3.84 2.14
C TYR A 24 -12.83 4.80 3.25
N ASN A 25 -13.67 4.95 4.26
CA ASN A 25 -13.39 5.71 5.46
C ASN A 25 -13.30 4.75 6.64
N GLY A 26 -12.11 4.57 7.17
CA GLY A 26 -11.84 3.79 8.36
C GLY A 26 -11.78 4.66 9.63
N ASP A 27 -11.41 4.04 10.73
CA ASP A 27 -11.18 4.76 11.98
C ASP A 27 -9.81 5.46 11.94
N GLY A 28 -9.84 6.76 11.68
CA GLY A 28 -8.67 7.63 11.62
C GLY A 28 -7.92 7.64 10.27
N PHE A 29 -8.40 6.94 9.25
CA PHE A 29 -7.79 6.92 7.92
C PHE A 29 -8.82 6.79 6.80
N LYS A 30 -8.40 7.10 5.59
CA LYS A 30 -9.18 6.92 4.37
C LYS A 30 -8.29 6.51 3.21
N LEU A 31 -8.86 5.79 2.24
CA LEU A 31 -8.20 5.43 0.98
C LEU A 31 -9.26 5.08 -0.08
N ASN A 32 -8.82 4.97 -1.31
CA ASN A 32 -9.63 4.45 -2.42
C ASN A 32 -9.29 2.98 -2.66
N ILE A 33 -10.31 2.12 -2.61
CA ILE A 33 -10.15 0.69 -2.85
C ILE A 33 -10.60 0.37 -4.28
N PRO A 34 -9.85 -0.46 -5.02
CA PRO A 34 -10.31 -0.92 -6.34
C PRO A 34 -11.68 -1.57 -6.24
N SER A 35 -12.63 -1.12 -7.06
CA SER A 35 -14.05 -1.51 -6.94
C SER A 35 -14.32 -2.99 -7.19
N LYS A 36 -13.39 -3.68 -7.85
CA LYS A 36 -13.48 -5.12 -8.14
C LYS A 36 -12.77 -6.00 -7.11
N TRP A 37 -12.13 -5.38 -6.11
CA TRP A 37 -11.52 -6.12 -5.03
C TRP A 37 -12.52 -6.38 -3.92
N ASN A 38 -12.43 -7.54 -3.28
CA ASN A 38 -13.33 -7.95 -2.22
C ASN A 38 -12.66 -7.89 -0.84
N PRO A 39 -13.46 -7.60 0.20
CA PRO A 39 -12.97 -7.69 1.57
C PRO A 39 -12.55 -9.13 1.87
N SER A 40 -11.40 -9.28 2.50
CA SER A 40 -10.85 -10.55 2.98
C SER A 40 -10.83 -10.57 4.50
N LYS A 41 -11.09 -11.74 5.08
CA LYS A 41 -10.98 -11.99 6.52
C LYS A 41 -9.61 -12.51 6.93
N GLU A 42 -8.73 -12.73 5.97
CA GLU A 42 -7.36 -13.18 6.24
C GLU A 42 -6.59 -12.11 6.99
N VAL A 43 -5.94 -12.49 8.08
CA VAL A 43 -5.10 -11.61 8.90
C VAL A 43 -3.65 -12.06 8.76
N GLU A 44 -2.86 -11.28 8.05
CA GLU A 44 -1.44 -11.56 7.84
C GLU A 44 -0.54 -10.81 8.83
N TYR A 45 -0.97 -9.64 9.31
CA TYR A 45 -0.10 -8.73 10.04
C TYR A 45 -0.71 -8.31 11.37
N PRO A 46 0.14 -8.04 12.38
CA PRO A 46 -0.33 -7.46 13.64
C PRO A 46 -1.03 -6.12 13.40
N GLY A 47 -2.15 -5.92 14.08
CA GLY A 47 -2.92 -4.68 13.99
C GLY A 47 -3.68 -4.48 12.68
N GLN A 48 -3.79 -5.50 11.83
CA GLN A 48 -4.53 -5.40 10.59
C GLN A 48 -6.02 -5.14 10.85
N VAL A 49 -6.51 -4.04 10.30
CA VAL A 49 -7.90 -3.58 10.45
C VAL A 49 -8.68 -3.62 9.14
N LEU A 50 -7.97 -3.79 8.02
CA LEU A 50 -8.56 -3.83 6.69
C LEU A 50 -7.71 -4.69 5.77
N ARG A 51 -8.38 -5.50 4.93
CA ARG A 51 -7.78 -6.17 3.78
C ARG A 51 -8.81 -6.29 2.66
N TYR A 52 -8.41 -5.92 1.46
CA TYR A 52 -9.13 -6.16 0.21
C TYR A 52 -8.19 -6.80 -0.79
N GLU A 53 -8.70 -7.74 -1.56
CA GLU A 53 -7.91 -8.49 -2.53
C GLU A 53 -8.66 -8.69 -3.84
N ASP A 54 -7.89 -8.82 -4.92
CA ASP A 54 -8.43 -9.15 -6.24
C ASP A 54 -9.06 -10.55 -6.22
N ASN A 55 -10.26 -10.69 -6.74
CA ASN A 55 -10.98 -11.96 -6.81
C ASN A 55 -10.23 -13.08 -7.55
N PHE A 56 -9.38 -12.71 -8.48
CA PHE A 56 -8.67 -13.64 -9.35
C PHE A 56 -7.22 -13.88 -8.91
N ASP A 57 -6.74 -13.08 -7.96
CA ASP A 57 -5.35 -13.13 -7.52
C ASP A 57 -5.20 -12.47 -6.13
N SER A 58 -5.26 -13.26 -5.08
CA SER A 58 -5.14 -12.79 -3.70
C SER A 58 -3.78 -12.15 -3.38
N THR A 59 -2.76 -12.36 -4.20
CA THR A 59 -1.47 -11.67 -4.11
C THR A 59 -1.60 -10.18 -4.42
N SER A 60 -2.57 -9.80 -5.26
CA SER A 60 -2.95 -8.42 -5.50
C SER A 60 -3.93 -7.96 -4.40
N ASN A 61 -3.43 -7.18 -3.45
CA ASN A 61 -4.22 -6.78 -2.29
C ASN A 61 -3.75 -5.44 -1.70
N VAL A 62 -4.60 -4.89 -0.84
CA VAL A 62 -4.29 -3.77 0.05
C VAL A 62 -4.70 -4.11 1.46
N ALA A 63 -3.83 -3.81 2.41
CA ALA A 63 -4.10 -3.96 3.84
C ALA A 63 -3.73 -2.69 4.60
N VAL A 64 -4.45 -2.41 5.68
CA VAL A 64 -4.12 -1.33 6.60
C VAL A 64 -3.93 -1.92 7.98
N MET A 65 -2.83 -1.56 8.62
CA MET A 65 -2.47 -1.93 9.98
C MET A 65 -2.47 -0.68 10.86
N VAL A 66 -3.00 -0.80 12.04
CA VAL A 66 -3.02 0.26 13.05
C VAL A 66 -2.52 -0.31 14.37
N THR A 67 -1.41 0.20 14.87
CA THR A 67 -0.80 -0.26 16.12
C THR A 67 -0.49 0.91 17.06
N PRO A 68 -0.53 0.70 18.36
CA PRO A 68 -0.11 1.74 19.31
C PRO A 68 1.36 2.10 19.14
N THR A 69 1.70 3.36 19.34
CA THR A 69 3.08 3.84 19.37
C THR A 69 3.25 4.96 20.38
N ASP A 70 4.44 5.07 20.94
CA ASP A 70 4.86 6.20 21.76
C ASP A 70 5.47 7.36 20.94
N LYS A 71 5.69 7.13 19.65
CA LYS A 71 6.23 8.13 18.73
C LYS A 71 5.20 9.22 18.42
N LYS A 72 5.69 10.44 18.18
CA LYS A 72 4.84 11.59 17.85
C LYS A 72 4.69 11.80 16.35
N SER A 73 5.67 11.36 15.59
CA SER A 73 5.72 11.44 14.14
C SER A 73 6.36 10.19 13.56
N ILE A 74 6.09 9.90 12.29
CA ILE A 74 6.79 8.83 11.59
C ILE A 74 8.31 9.12 11.50
N ALA A 75 8.71 10.38 11.49
CA ALA A 75 10.11 10.79 11.50
C ALA A 75 10.90 10.33 12.74
N ASP A 76 10.20 10.04 13.84
CA ASP A 76 10.83 9.53 15.07
C ASP A 76 11.31 8.08 14.93
N TYR A 77 10.94 7.40 13.85
CA TYR A 77 11.45 6.07 13.49
C TYR A 77 12.78 6.11 12.72
N GLY A 78 13.32 7.29 12.42
CA GLY A 78 14.47 7.49 11.56
C GLY A 78 14.08 7.76 10.11
N SER A 79 14.98 7.45 9.17
CA SER A 79 14.70 7.56 7.74
C SER A 79 13.63 6.57 7.29
N PRO A 80 13.03 6.72 6.10
CA PRO A 80 12.13 5.71 5.53
C PRO A 80 12.75 4.31 5.51
N GLU A 81 14.02 4.19 5.18
CA GLU A 81 14.75 2.93 5.13
C GLU A 81 14.94 2.32 6.53
N GLU A 82 15.26 3.16 7.53
CA GLU A 82 15.35 2.73 8.92
C GLU A 82 13.98 2.30 9.48
N PHE A 83 12.92 3.00 9.10
CA PHE A 83 11.55 2.60 9.42
C PHE A 83 11.23 1.24 8.81
N LEU A 84 11.53 1.03 7.52
CA LEU A 84 11.28 -0.25 6.85
C LEU A 84 11.99 -1.41 7.56
N SER A 85 13.21 -1.20 8.04
CA SER A 85 13.96 -2.23 8.77
C SER A 85 13.30 -2.65 10.08
N LYS A 86 12.48 -1.78 10.68
CA LYS A 86 11.71 -2.06 11.90
C LYS A 86 10.38 -2.76 11.65
N VAL A 87 9.90 -2.72 10.42
CA VAL A 87 8.63 -3.34 9.98
C VAL A 87 8.83 -4.29 8.81
N ASP A 88 10.01 -4.86 8.67
CA ASP A 88 10.41 -5.73 7.57
C ASP A 88 9.55 -7.01 7.46
N TYR A 89 8.90 -7.41 8.54
CA TYR A 89 7.90 -8.50 8.54
C TYR A 89 6.76 -8.27 7.54
N LEU A 90 6.49 -7.01 7.16
CA LEU A 90 5.51 -6.67 6.14
C LEU A 90 5.88 -7.21 4.75
N LEU A 91 7.16 -7.44 4.51
CA LEU A 91 7.67 -7.93 3.23
C LEU A 91 7.57 -9.45 3.07
N GLY A 92 7.21 -10.16 4.14
CA GLY A 92 7.16 -11.61 4.20
C GLY A 92 8.27 -12.20 5.08
N LYS A 93 8.36 -13.53 5.12
CA LYS A 93 9.43 -14.21 5.86
C LYS A 93 10.79 -13.83 5.28
N GLN A 94 11.68 -13.33 6.13
CA GLN A 94 12.94 -12.77 5.73
C GLN A 94 14.00 -13.85 5.57
N ALA A 95 14.64 -13.91 4.41
CA ALA A 95 15.83 -14.74 4.15
C ALA A 95 17.03 -13.91 3.66
N TYR A 96 16.89 -12.59 3.56
CA TYR A 96 17.91 -11.74 2.93
C TYR A 96 18.80 -10.98 3.91
N PHE A 97 18.51 -11.00 5.21
CA PHE A 97 19.42 -10.43 6.19
C PHE A 97 20.51 -11.41 6.61
N GLY A 98 21.49 -11.54 5.79
CA GLY A 98 22.87 -11.77 6.14
C GLY A 98 23.32 -13.19 6.46
N ASN A 99 22.49 -14.16 6.75
CA ASN A 99 22.93 -15.54 6.97
C ASN A 99 22.05 -16.51 6.21
N THR A 100 22.40 -16.76 4.98
CA THR A 100 21.96 -17.96 4.29
C THR A 100 22.83 -19.11 4.81
N ASP A 101 22.31 -19.89 5.73
CA ASP A 101 22.87 -21.20 5.97
C ASP A 101 22.61 -22.02 4.70
N SER A 102 23.69 -22.22 3.95
CA SER A 102 23.65 -22.79 2.60
C SER A 102 23.31 -24.27 2.54
N GLU A 103 22.93 -24.89 3.64
CA GLU A 103 22.67 -26.33 3.73
C GLU A 103 21.22 -26.71 4.04
N GLY A 104 20.35 -25.76 4.33
CA GLY A 104 18.92 -25.96 4.48
C GLY A 104 18.15 -25.30 3.36
N GLY A 105 17.27 -26.00 2.68
CA GLY A 105 16.39 -25.41 1.69
C GLY A 105 15.63 -24.21 2.29
N PHE A 106 15.37 -23.18 1.49
CA PHE A 106 14.57 -22.05 1.91
C PHE A 106 13.11 -22.51 2.16
N ASP A 107 12.49 -21.94 3.19
CA ASP A 107 11.06 -22.09 3.37
C ASP A 107 10.32 -21.56 2.13
N SER A 108 9.24 -22.27 1.74
CA SER A 108 8.39 -21.81 0.64
C SER A 108 7.91 -20.38 0.89
N GLY A 109 8.04 -19.51 -0.10
CA GLY A 109 7.68 -18.11 0.01
C GLY A 109 8.62 -17.24 0.84
N ALA A 110 9.78 -17.76 1.29
CA ALA A 110 10.78 -16.94 1.97
C ALA A 110 11.36 -15.89 1.02
N VAL A 111 11.52 -14.65 1.52
CA VAL A 111 12.08 -13.54 0.74
C VAL A 111 13.59 -13.65 0.69
N ALA A 112 14.15 -13.86 -0.50
CA ALA A 112 15.58 -13.96 -0.75
C ALA A 112 16.24 -12.60 -1.00
N ALA A 113 15.48 -11.63 -1.54
CA ALA A 113 15.97 -10.31 -1.85
C ALA A 113 14.86 -9.27 -1.73
N ALA A 114 15.18 -8.12 -1.20
CA ALA A 114 14.34 -6.95 -1.18
C ALA A 114 15.13 -5.73 -1.66
N ASN A 115 14.59 -5.07 -2.69
CA ASN A 115 15.19 -3.88 -3.27
C ASN A 115 14.24 -2.70 -3.10
N ILE A 116 14.68 -1.65 -2.43
CA ILE A 116 13.96 -0.39 -2.36
C ILE A 116 14.11 0.30 -3.70
N LEU A 117 13.02 0.43 -4.43
CA LEU A 117 12.98 1.11 -5.73
C LEU A 117 12.79 2.60 -5.56
N GLU A 118 12.03 3.01 -4.55
CA GLU A 118 11.74 4.39 -4.22
C GLU A 118 11.51 4.54 -2.73
N SER A 119 12.04 5.61 -2.15
CA SER A 119 11.72 6.02 -0.78
C SER A 119 11.57 7.52 -0.72
N SER A 120 10.60 8.01 0.01
CA SER A 120 10.40 9.44 0.20
C SER A 120 9.69 9.76 1.51
N ALA A 121 9.89 10.99 1.97
CA ALA A 121 9.17 11.59 3.06
C ALA A 121 8.41 12.81 2.55
N SER A 122 7.17 12.96 2.97
CA SER A 122 6.33 14.09 2.60
C SER A 122 5.50 14.58 3.78
N LYS A 123 4.96 15.78 3.65
CA LYS A 123 4.04 16.34 4.64
C LYS A 123 2.71 16.69 3.97
N SER A 124 1.62 16.27 4.58
CA SER A 124 0.28 16.59 4.12
C SER A 124 -0.66 16.77 5.31
N GLY A 125 -1.47 17.83 5.29
CA GLY A 125 -2.39 18.12 6.40
C GLY A 125 -1.71 18.27 7.76
N GLY A 126 -0.47 18.73 7.81
CA GLY A 126 0.31 18.86 9.03
C GLY A 126 0.91 17.56 9.55
N LYS A 127 0.77 16.44 8.85
CA LYS A 127 1.28 15.11 9.22
C LYS A 127 2.37 14.68 8.28
N ASP A 128 3.38 13.99 8.81
CA ASP A 128 4.49 13.42 8.06
C ASP A 128 4.13 12.03 7.56
N TYR A 129 4.48 11.74 6.31
CA TYR A 129 4.26 10.45 5.67
C TYR A 129 5.56 9.91 5.11
N TYR A 130 5.76 8.60 5.25
CA TYR A 130 6.77 7.84 4.51
C TYR A 130 6.11 7.05 3.40
N TYR A 131 6.77 7.06 2.25
CA TYR A 131 6.43 6.23 1.10
C TYR A 131 7.62 5.36 0.73
N LEU A 132 7.36 4.09 0.53
CA LEU A 132 8.35 3.11 0.11
C LEU A 132 7.77 2.23 -0.99
N SER A 133 8.52 2.07 -2.07
CA SER A 133 8.27 1.08 -3.10
C SER A 133 9.37 0.03 -3.05
N VAL A 134 8.98 -1.21 -2.82
CA VAL A 134 9.92 -2.32 -2.60
C VAL A 134 9.59 -3.45 -3.55
N LEU A 135 10.62 -3.96 -4.25
CA LEU A 135 10.52 -5.18 -5.02
C LEU A 135 11.15 -6.31 -4.21
N THR A 136 10.34 -7.32 -3.89
CA THR A 136 10.83 -8.53 -3.21
C THR A 136 10.81 -9.69 -4.18
N ARG A 137 11.75 -10.64 -3.99
CA ARG A 137 11.80 -11.91 -4.71
C ARG A 137 11.85 -13.05 -3.72
N THR A 138 11.11 -14.11 -3.99
CA THR A 138 11.15 -15.31 -3.17
C THR A 138 12.41 -16.12 -3.43
N ALA A 139 12.85 -16.87 -2.41
CA ALA A 139 14.06 -17.69 -2.48
C ALA A 139 13.93 -18.86 -3.46
N ASP A 140 12.73 -19.41 -3.60
CA ASP A 140 12.42 -20.51 -4.52
C ASP A 140 12.27 -20.04 -5.99
N GLY A 141 12.10 -18.75 -6.21
CA GLY A 141 11.98 -18.16 -7.56
C GLY A 141 10.70 -18.49 -8.32
N ASP A 142 9.82 -19.29 -7.73
CA ASP A 142 8.64 -19.82 -8.43
C ASP A 142 7.57 -18.77 -8.72
N GLU A 143 7.42 -17.78 -7.87
CA GLU A 143 6.39 -16.75 -8.00
C GLU A 143 6.86 -15.46 -8.68
N GLY A 144 8.14 -15.34 -8.97
CA GLY A 144 8.73 -14.10 -9.45
C GLY A 144 8.81 -13.02 -8.36
N GLY A 145 8.79 -11.75 -8.78
CA GLY A 145 8.82 -10.61 -7.85
C GLY A 145 7.45 -10.21 -7.34
N LYS A 146 7.42 -9.53 -6.18
CA LYS A 146 6.26 -8.80 -5.67
C LYS A 146 6.61 -7.32 -5.56
N HIS A 147 5.78 -6.47 -6.15
CA HIS A 147 5.86 -5.03 -5.97
C HIS A 147 5.02 -4.66 -4.76
N GLN A 148 5.65 -4.07 -3.76
CA GLN A 148 5.03 -3.74 -2.48
C GLN A 148 5.18 -2.24 -2.22
N LEU A 149 4.06 -1.54 -2.08
CA LEU A 149 4.01 -0.12 -1.75
C LEU A 149 3.59 0.02 -0.29
N ILE A 150 4.36 0.78 0.48
CA ILE A 150 4.13 1.00 1.90
C ILE A 150 4.04 2.50 2.15
N ILE A 151 2.93 2.94 2.73
CA ILE A 151 2.75 4.30 3.21
C ILE A 151 2.54 4.22 4.71
N ALA A 152 3.26 5.05 5.46
CA ALA A 152 3.16 5.08 6.91
C ALA A 152 3.07 6.50 7.45
N SER A 153 2.31 6.66 8.51
CA SER A 153 2.20 7.91 9.26
C SER A 153 1.85 7.63 10.71
N VAL A 154 2.10 8.59 11.58
CA VAL A 154 1.77 8.52 13.00
C VAL A 154 0.79 9.64 13.33
N ASP A 155 -0.25 9.32 14.04
CA ASP A 155 -1.19 10.28 14.58
C ASP A 155 -1.82 9.75 15.86
N ASN A 156 -1.98 10.62 16.84
CA ASN A 156 -2.75 10.36 18.04
C ASN A 156 -2.36 9.06 18.79
N GLY A 157 -1.05 8.79 18.89
CA GLY A 157 -0.52 7.60 19.56
C GLY A 157 -0.69 6.30 18.79
N LYS A 158 -0.94 6.38 17.48
CA LYS A 158 -1.10 5.22 16.60
C LYS A 158 -0.20 5.32 15.38
N LEU A 159 0.42 4.20 15.04
CA LEU A 159 1.13 4.01 13.79
C LEU A 159 0.15 3.41 12.78
N TYR A 160 -0.04 4.10 11.68
CA TYR A 160 -0.86 3.67 10.55
C TYR A 160 0.05 3.25 9.41
N ILE A 161 -0.15 2.06 8.89
CA ILE A 161 0.58 1.54 7.73
C ILE A 161 -0.43 1.05 6.70
N CYS A 162 -0.37 1.59 5.50
CA CYS A 162 -1.06 1.05 4.33
C CYS A 162 -0.04 0.30 3.48
N LYS A 163 -0.34 -0.95 3.17
CA LYS A 163 0.47 -1.77 2.28
C LYS A 163 -0.38 -2.25 1.12
N ALA A 164 0.05 -1.94 -0.11
CA ALA A 164 -0.59 -2.42 -1.32
C ALA A 164 0.43 -3.16 -2.18
N GLN A 165 0.04 -4.27 -2.79
CA GLN A 165 0.96 -5.12 -3.53
C GLN A 165 0.32 -5.81 -4.73
N ALA A 166 1.17 -6.24 -5.65
CA ALA A 166 0.85 -7.22 -6.70
C ALA A 166 2.11 -7.97 -7.12
N GLY A 167 1.92 -9.20 -7.57
CA GLY A 167 2.99 -9.97 -8.19
C GLY A 167 3.41 -9.41 -9.56
N ASP A 168 4.64 -9.71 -9.97
CA ASP A 168 5.26 -9.19 -11.20
C ASP A 168 4.37 -9.36 -12.44
N LYS A 169 3.85 -10.55 -12.65
CA LYS A 169 3.01 -10.85 -13.82
C LYS A 169 1.75 -9.99 -13.87
N ARG A 170 1.13 -9.76 -12.73
CA ARG A 170 -0.08 -8.92 -12.61
C ARG A 170 0.24 -7.44 -12.68
N TRP A 171 1.37 -7.05 -12.10
CA TRP A 171 1.86 -5.68 -12.14
C TRP A 171 1.93 -5.14 -13.55
N PHE A 172 2.62 -5.86 -14.43
CA PHE A 172 2.77 -5.47 -15.83
C PHE A 172 1.51 -5.69 -16.68
N LYS A 173 0.53 -6.43 -16.19
CA LYS A 173 -0.77 -6.64 -16.85
C LYS A 173 -1.87 -5.68 -16.36
N GLY A 174 -1.51 -4.63 -15.64
CA GLY A 174 -2.41 -3.56 -15.24
C GLY A 174 -2.71 -3.45 -13.74
N ALA A 175 -2.30 -4.40 -12.90
CA ALA A 175 -2.47 -4.30 -11.45
C ALA A 175 -1.72 -3.10 -10.85
N ARG A 176 -0.63 -2.66 -11.46
CA ARG A 176 0.14 -1.47 -11.06
C ARG A 176 -0.76 -0.27 -10.80
N ARG A 177 -1.65 0.05 -11.72
CA ARG A 177 -2.56 1.19 -11.59
C ARG A 177 -3.40 1.11 -10.31
N PHE A 178 -3.94 -0.06 -10.00
CA PHE A 178 -4.79 -0.27 -8.84
C PHE A 178 -4.00 -0.21 -7.53
N VAL A 179 -2.84 -0.82 -7.50
CA VAL A 179 -1.94 -0.82 -6.35
C VAL A 179 -1.42 0.59 -6.06
N GLU A 180 -0.89 1.30 -7.07
CA GLU A 180 -0.39 2.67 -6.91
C GLU A 180 -1.50 3.64 -6.50
N SER A 181 -2.70 3.53 -7.08
CA SER A 181 -3.82 4.40 -6.74
C SER A 181 -4.34 4.16 -5.33
N ALA A 182 -4.45 2.91 -4.91
CA ALA A 182 -4.85 2.58 -3.55
C ALA A 182 -3.84 3.13 -2.53
N ALA A 183 -2.56 2.88 -2.74
CA ALA A 183 -1.49 3.34 -1.87
C ALA A 183 -1.42 4.88 -1.80
N SER A 184 -1.40 5.57 -2.95
CA SER A 184 -1.28 7.02 -3.01
C SER A 184 -2.50 7.77 -2.48
N SER A 185 -3.66 7.13 -2.44
CA SER A 185 -4.88 7.71 -1.88
C SER A 185 -4.97 7.61 -0.37
N PHE A 186 -4.11 6.81 0.26
CA PHE A 186 -4.12 6.65 1.71
C PHE A 186 -3.75 7.95 2.42
N SER A 187 -4.58 8.35 3.37
CA SER A 187 -4.33 9.50 4.24
C SER A 187 -4.99 9.34 5.59
N LEU A 188 -4.46 10.01 6.59
CA LEU A 188 -5.08 10.09 7.90
C LEU A 188 -6.24 11.08 7.89
N ALA A 189 -7.23 10.80 8.69
CA ALA A 189 -8.40 11.67 8.82
C ALA A 189 -8.11 12.89 9.70
#